data_eb8b24fc5fb83884384df1da20222eec
#
_entry.id   eb8b24fc5fb83884384df1da20222eec
#
_cell.length_a   1.000
_cell.length_b   1.000
_cell.length_c   1.000
_cell.angle_alpha   90.00
_cell.angle_beta   90.00
_cell.angle_gamma   90.00
#
_symmetry.space_group_name_H-M   'P 1'
#
loop_
_entity.id
_entity.type
_entity.pdbx_description
1 polymer ?
#
loop_
_entity_poly.entity_id
_entity_poly.type
_entity_poly.pdbx_seq_one_letter_code
_entity_poly.pdbx_strand_id
1 'polypeptide(L)'
;IFAIILFEMLGFLDDYKKIKEHNKDGLKGKYKIVGQVTVGLIVGLTMYLSPDIVVRENFEMPSKTDDQIEVKYKPMEEKQPITTIPFVKSNNLNYSWFTQWMGDHAETGGWILFIIITIFVVAAVSNGANLTDGLDGLATGTSAIIGVALAIMCYLGGNIIYSSYRNIMYIPGSGELVVYAASFIGALIGFLWYNAYPAQVFMGDTGSLTIGGIIAVFAILIRKELLIPILCGIFLIENLSVIIQTSYFKYTKKKYGEGRRIFKMTPLHHHFQKQGNAGIVAKWQKPINPIPESKIVVRFWIIGIFLAIITFITLKIR
;
A
#
# COMPACT_ATOMS: atom_id res chain seq x y z
N ILE A 1 -10.77 -10.65 -6.43
CA ILE A 1 -11.61 -11.50 -5.55
C ILE A 1 -10.77 -12.59 -4.89
N PHE A 2 -10.01 -13.40 -5.63
CA PHE A 2 -9.22 -14.51 -5.07
C PHE A 2 -8.26 -14.07 -3.96
N ALA A 3 -7.51 -12.98 -4.18
CA ALA A 3 -6.59 -12.43 -3.18
C ALA A 3 -7.32 -11.99 -1.89
N ILE A 4 -8.55 -11.46 -2.01
CA ILE A 4 -9.37 -11.08 -0.86
C ILE A 4 -9.68 -12.31 -0.02
N ILE A 5 -10.23 -13.35 -0.64
CA ILE A 5 -10.61 -14.59 0.06
C ILE A 5 -9.41 -15.17 0.80
N LEU A 6 -8.23 -15.17 0.18
CA LEU A 6 -7.02 -15.69 0.83
C LEU A 6 -6.59 -14.85 2.04
N PHE A 7 -6.70 -13.52 1.95
CA PHE A 7 -6.39 -12.65 3.10
C PHE A 7 -7.43 -12.78 4.21
N GLU A 8 -8.73 -12.85 3.86
CA GLU A 8 -9.80 -13.10 4.83
C GLU A 8 -9.58 -14.43 5.55
N MET A 9 -9.28 -15.49 4.82
CA MET A 9 -8.97 -16.79 5.44
C MET A 9 -7.74 -16.71 6.37
N LEU A 10 -6.69 -16.01 5.95
CA LEU A 10 -5.48 -15.85 6.75
C LEU A 10 -5.77 -15.10 8.07
N GLY A 11 -6.50 -13.99 7.99
CA GLY A 11 -6.90 -13.19 9.14
C GLY A 11 -7.90 -13.95 10.03
N PHE A 12 -8.90 -14.61 9.43
CA PHE A 12 -9.87 -15.42 10.15
C PHE A 12 -9.20 -16.56 10.95
N LEU A 13 -8.23 -17.26 10.36
CA LEU A 13 -7.49 -18.30 11.07
C LEU A 13 -6.70 -17.73 12.27
N ASP A 14 -6.18 -16.52 12.14
CA ASP A 14 -5.50 -15.84 13.24
C ASP A 14 -6.46 -15.49 14.38
N ASP A 15 -7.57 -14.83 14.06
CA ASP A 15 -8.58 -14.43 15.04
C ASP A 15 -9.29 -15.64 15.67
N TYR A 16 -9.62 -16.67 14.87
CA TYR A 16 -10.21 -17.92 15.37
C TYR A 16 -9.29 -18.61 16.37
N LYS A 17 -7.98 -18.64 16.06
CA LYS A 17 -7.00 -19.23 16.96
C LYS A 17 -6.87 -18.45 18.28
N LYS A 18 -6.88 -17.10 18.23
CA LYS A 18 -6.87 -16.27 19.43
C LYS A 18 -8.06 -16.55 20.34
N ILE A 19 -9.24 -16.72 19.74
CA ILE A 19 -10.48 -16.99 20.51
C ILE A 19 -10.45 -18.42 21.08
N LYS A 20 -10.13 -19.43 20.25
CA LYS A 20 -10.17 -20.84 20.65
C LYS A 20 -9.13 -21.21 21.70
N GLU A 21 -7.93 -20.68 21.58
CA GLU A 21 -6.81 -20.97 22.50
C GLU A 21 -6.77 -20.00 23.68
N HIS A 22 -7.67 -19.01 23.77
CA HIS A 22 -7.65 -17.91 24.75
C HIS A 22 -6.26 -17.25 24.84
N ASN A 23 -5.51 -17.24 23.74
CA ASN A 23 -4.16 -16.74 23.65
C ASN A 23 -4.10 -15.52 22.72
N LYS A 24 -3.52 -14.43 23.24
CA LYS A 24 -3.39 -13.16 22.47
C LYS A 24 -2.43 -13.27 21.28
N ASP A 25 -1.56 -14.28 21.24
CA ASP A 25 -0.50 -14.39 20.22
C ASP A 25 -1.01 -14.83 18.85
N GLY A 26 -2.16 -15.51 18.75
CA GLY A 26 -2.76 -15.97 17.50
C GLY A 26 -1.85 -16.86 16.68
N LEU A 27 -1.81 -16.65 15.35
CA LEU A 27 -0.89 -17.33 14.44
C LEU A 27 0.53 -16.78 14.61
N LYS A 28 1.51 -17.68 14.66
CA LYS A 28 2.91 -17.28 14.64
C LYS A 28 3.19 -16.45 13.39
N GLY A 29 3.89 -15.32 13.50
CA GLY A 29 4.16 -14.37 12.41
C GLY A 29 4.68 -15.00 11.12
N LYS A 30 5.47 -16.10 11.22
CA LYS A 30 5.96 -16.85 10.05
C LYS A 30 4.85 -17.38 9.14
N TYR A 31 3.72 -17.83 9.71
CA TYR A 31 2.58 -18.34 8.92
C TYR A 31 1.84 -17.21 8.22
N LYS A 32 1.73 -16.03 8.88
CA LYS A 32 1.19 -14.82 8.23
C LYS A 32 2.04 -14.41 7.04
N ILE A 33 3.37 -14.41 7.20
CA ILE A 33 4.30 -14.08 6.11
C ILE A 33 4.18 -15.09 4.96
N VAL A 34 4.09 -16.40 5.24
CA VAL A 34 3.90 -17.42 4.20
C VAL A 34 2.62 -17.17 3.41
N GLY A 35 1.49 -16.87 4.07
CA GLY A 35 0.24 -16.51 3.40
C GLY A 35 0.38 -15.28 2.51
N GLN A 36 0.99 -14.21 3.02
CA GLN A 36 1.24 -12.97 2.28
C GLN A 36 2.15 -13.19 1.05
N VAL A 37 3.23 -13.96 1.20
CA VAL A 37 4.14 -14.34 0.11
C VAL A 37 3.39 -15.15 -0.95
N THR A 38 2.54 -16.07 -0.54
CA THR A 38 1.73 -16.89 -1.46
C THR A 38 0.78 -16.01 -2.28
N VAL A 39 0.07 -15.08 -1.63
CA VAL A 39 -0.81 -14.14 -2.36
C VAL A 39 0.00 -13.26 -3.31
N GLY A 40 1.10 -12.67 -2.84
CA GLY A 40 1.97 -11.84 -3.66
C GLY A 40 2.54 -12.59 -4.87
N LEU A 41 2.93 -13.85 -4.69
CA LEU A 41 3.41 -14.71 -5.78
C LEU A 41 2.30 -14.99 -6.80
N ILE A 42 1.10 -15.34 -6.35
CA ILE A 42 -0.03 -15.60 -7.24
C ILE A 42 -0.38 -14.34 -8.04
N VAL A 43 -0.46 -13.18 -7.40
CA VAL A 43 -0.73 -11.91 -8.07
C VAL A 43 0.38 -11.59 -9.09
N GLY A 44 1.64 -11.67 -8.70
CA GLY A 44 2.76 -11.41 -9.59
C GLY A 44 2.83 -12.35 -10.79
N LEU A 45 2.58 -13.66 -10.56
CA LEU A 45 2.50 -14.64 -11.63
C LEU A 45 1.30 -14.41 -12.55
N THR A 46 0.14 -14.02 -12.02
CA THR A 46 -1.03 -13.67 -12.84
C THR A 46 -0.72 -12.48 -13.74
N MET A 47 -0.06 -11.45 -13.22
CA MET A 47 0.38 -10.29 -13.99
C MET A 47 1.36 -10.67 -15.11
N TYR A 48 2.21 -11.67 -14.88
CA TYR A 48 3.16 -12.18 -15.87
C TYR A 48 2.53 -13.11 -16.89
N LEU A 49 1.66 -14.04 -16.47
CA LEU A 49 1.15 -15.10 -17.34
C LEU A 49 -0.08 -14.68 -18.14
N SER A 50 -0.95 -13.81 -17.62
CA SER A 50 -2.18 -13.41 -18.32
C SER A 50 -1.86 -12.59 -19.58
N PRO A 51 -2.35 -13.00 -20.75
CA PRO A 51 -2.16 -12.24 -22.00
C PRO A 51 -2.95 -10.94 -22.03
N ASP A 52 -4.05 -10.86 -21.24
CA ASP A 52 -4.95 -9.70 -21.25
C ASP A 52 -4.40 -8.51 -20.45
N ILE A 53 -3.34 -8.72 -19.65
CA ILE A 53 -2.74 -7.68 -18.83
C ILE A 53 -1.61 -7.01 -19.63
N VAL A 54 -2.00 -6.03 -20.42
CA VAL A 54 -1.10 -5.22 -21.26
C VAL A 54 -1.08 -3.77 -20.77
N VAL A 55 0.01 -3.09 -21.08
CA VAL A 55 0.18 -1.66 -20.89
C VAL A 55 0.30 -1.03 -22.26
N ARG A 56 -0.39 0.09 -22.48
CA ARG A 56 -0.24 0.85 -23.72
C ARG A 56 0.57 2.10 -23.45
N GLU A 57 1.70 2.23 -24.12
CA GLU A 57 2.41 3.49 -24.21
C GLU A 57 1.81 4.34 -25.34
N ASN A 58 1.53 5.60 -25.04
CA ASN A 58 1.05 6.55 -26.03
C ASN A 58 2.28 7.13 -26.75
N PHE A 59 2.54 6.69 -27.97
CA PHE A 59 3.52 7.34 -28.83
C PHE A 59 2.83 8.44 -29.64
N GLU A 60 3.26 9.67 -29.47
CA GLU A 60 2.90 10.79 -30.34
C GLU A 60 3.57 10.58 -31.70
N MET A 61 2.82 10.21 -32.72
CA MET A 61 3.30 10.29 -34.11
C MET A 61 2.92 11.68 -34.66
N PRO A 62 3.90 12.53 -35.01
CA PRO A 62 3.60 13.75 -35.73
C PRO A 62 3.08 13.39 -37.14
N SER A 63 1.78 13.47 -37.36
CA SER A 63 1.19 13.41 -38.68
C SER A 63 1.31 14.80 -39.30
N LYS A 64 2.18 14.97 -40.28
CA LYS A 64 2.20 16.14 -41.14
C LYS A 64 1.06 16.01 -42.13
N THR A 65 -0.07 16.59 -41.83
CA THR A 65 -1.08 16.95 -42.81
C THR A 65 -1.32 18.45 -42.64
N ASP A 66 -1.42 19.14 -43.76
CA ASP A 66 -1.50 20.60 -43.81
C ASP A 66 -2.44 21.19 -42.77
N ASP A 67 -1.91 22.12 -41.99
CA ASP A 67 -2.59 23.05 -41.06
C ASP A 67 -3.32 22.53 -39.82
N GLN A 68 -3.35 21.23 -39.50
CA GLN A 68 -3.77 20.76 -38.19
C GLN A 68 -2.88 19.62 -37.70
N ILE A 69 -2.30 19.77 -36.50
CA ILE A 69 -1.56 18.69 -35.82
C ILE A 69 -2.59 17.71 -35.25
N GLU A 70 -3.01 16.75 -36.05
CA GLU A 70 -3.71 15.57 -35.53
C GLU A 70 -2.69 14.64 -34.89
N VAL A 71 -2.70 14.58 -33.58
CA VAL A 71 -1.92 13.58 -32.85
C VAL A 71 -2.62 12.24 -33.02
N LYS A 72 -2.15 11.43 -33.96
CA LYS A 72 -2.59 10.04 -34.10
C LYS A 72 -1.87 9.19 -33.08
N TYR A 73 -2.59 8.78 -32.05
CA TYR A 73 -2.12 7.78 -31.09
C TYR A 73 -2.13 6.39 -31.76
N LYS A 74 -0.98 5.79 -31.96
CA LYS A 74 -0.89 4.38 -32.31
C LYS A 74 -0.76 3.60 -31.00
N PRO A 75 -1.79 2.89 -30.56
CA PRO A 75 -1.70 2.08 -29.37
C PRO A 75 -0.77 0.89 -29.66
N MET A 76 0.38 0.87 -29.08
CA MET A 76 1.25 -0.30 -29.05
C MET A 76 0.95 -1.03 -27.74
N GLU A 77 0.22 -2.15 -27.83
CA GLU A 77 -0.04 -3.02 -26.69
C GLU A 77 1.21 -3.84 -26.44
N GLU A 78 1.89 -3.56 -25.35
CA GLU A 78 3.06 -4.31 -24.99
C GLU A 78 2.90 -4.91 -23.59
N LYS A 79 3.30 -6.18 -23.48
CA LYS A 79 3.39 -6.86 -22.21
C LYS A 79 4.78 -6.67 -21.66
N GLN A 80 4.96 -5.60 -20.89
CA GLN A 80 6.27 -5.26 -20.32
C GLN A 80 6.16 -5.10 -18.80
N PRO A 81 7.24 -5.38 -18.05
CA PRO A 81 7.32 -5.13 -16.61
C PRO A 81 7.57 -3.64 -16.33
N ILE A 82 6.61 -2.78 -16.73
CA ILE A 82 6.69 -1.34 -16.55
C ILE A 82 5.78 -0.92 -15.39
N THR A 83 6.24 0.01 -14.58
CA THR A 83 5.49 0.63 -13.50
C THR A 83 5.63 2.14 -13.49
N THR A 84 4.75 2.81 -12.77
CA THR A 84 4.84 4.25 -12.55
C THR A 84 5.76 4.57 -11.39
N ILE A 85 6.76 5.44 -11.63
CA ILE A 85 7.69 5.93 -10.62
C ILE A 85 7.38 7.40 -10.28
N PRO A 86 7.37 7.80 -8.99
CA PRO A 86 7.17 9.19 -8.59
C PRO A 86 8.42 10.05 -8.93
N PHE A 87 8.21 11.36 -9.11
CA PHE A 87 9.26 12.39 -9.29
C PHE A 87 10.11 12.29 -10.56
N VAL A 88 9.80 11.43 -11.52
CA VAL A 88 10.54 11.29 -12.78
C VAL A 88 9.71 11.80 -13.94
N LYS A 89 10.34 12.53 -14.88
CA LYS A 89 9.67 13.18 -16.01
C LYS A 89 8.84 12.23 -16.89
N SER A 90 9.33 11.02 -17.15
CA SER A 90 8.62 10.00 -17.94
C SER A 90 7.55 9.25 -17.14
N ASN A 91 7.58 9.35 -15.80
CA ASN A 91 6.76 8.58 -14.87
C ASN A 91 6.81 7.04 -15.06
N ASN A 92 7.63 6.52 -15.96
CA ASN A 92 7.72 5.10 -16.27
C ASN A 92 9.07 4.53 -15.86
N LEU A 93 9.04 3.37 -15.21
CA LEU A 93 10.20 2.57 -14.87
C LEU A 93 10.00 1.17 -15.45
N ASN A 94 10.92 0.74 -16.32
CA ASN A 94 10.96 -0.63 -16.79
C ASN A 94 11.92 -1.44 -15.90
N TYR A 95 11.41 -2.46 -15.25
CA TYR A 95 12.23 -3.32 -14.39
C TYR A 95 13.34 -4.05 -15.17
N SER A 96 13.16 -4.26 -16.48
CA SER A 96 14.19 -4.86 -17.33
C SER A 96 15.47 -4.01 -17.42
N TRP A 97 15.42 -2.72 -17.11
CA TRP A 97 16.62 -1.89 -17.04
C TRP A 97 17.63 -2.36 -15.99
N PHE A 98 17.15 -2.91 -14.89
CA PHE A 98 18.01 -3.45 -13.83
C PHE A 98 18.61 -4.81 -14.16
N THR A 99 18.10 -5.48 -15.19
CA THR A 99 18.51 -6.83 -15.59
C THR A 99 19.16 -6.86 -16.99
N GLN A 100 19.54 -5.71 -17.55
CA GLN A 100 20.19 -5.60 -18.88
C GLN A 100 21.47 -6.44 -19.00
N TRP A 101 22.17 -6.64 -17.88
CA TRP A 101 23.35 -7.51 -17.84
C TRP A 101 23.06 -8.99 -18.18
N MET A 102 21.78 -9.41 -18.19
CA MET A 102 21.35 -10.76 -18.59
C MET A 102 21.18 -10.92 -20.12
N GLY A 103 21.46 -9.88 -20.92
CA GLY A 103 21.35 -9.92 -22.39
C GLY A 103 19.93 -10.25 -22.85
N ASP A 104 19.78 -11.30 -23.66
CA ASP A 104 18.48 -11.72 -24.23
C ASP A 104 17.41 -12.09 -23.17
N HIS A 105 17.83 -12.36 -21.94
CA HIS A 105 16.94 -12.69 -20.82
C HIS A 105 16.59 -11.48 -19.93
N ALA A 106 16.92 -10.27 -20.34
CA ALA A 106 16.70 -9.05 -19.56
C ALA A 106 15.21 -8.83 -19.22
N GLU A 107 14.31 -9.12 -20.15
CA GLU A 107 12.87 -8.98 -19.91
C GLU A 107 12.36 -10.00 -18.89
N THR A 108 12.79 -11.26 -19.01
CA THR A 108 12.45 -12.30 -18.01
C THR A 108 12.98 -11.91 -16.63
N GLY A 109 14.20 -11.38 -16.55
CA GLY A 109 14.76 -10.84 -15.31
C GLY A 109 13.94 -9.70 -14.74
N GLY A 110 13.44 -8.80 -15.58
CA GLY A 110 12.54 -7.70 -15.20
C GLY A 110 11.24 -8.20 -14.59
N TRP A 111 10.63 -9.25 -15.16
CA TRP A 111 9.43 -9.87 -14.60
C TRP A 111 9.68 -10.56 -13.26
N ILE A 112 10.82 -11.22 -13.09
CA ILE A 112 11.20 -11.81 -11.81
C ILE A 112 11.33 -10.73 -10.75
N LEU A 113 11.99 -9.61 -11.07
CA LEU A 113 12.12 -8.47 -10.16
C LEU A 113 10.75 -7.86 -9.80
N PHE A 114 9.87 -7.71 -10.79
CA PHE A 114 8.49 -7.26 -10.57
C PHE A 114 7.73 -8.18 -9.60
N ILE A 115 7.84 -9.51 -9.76
CA ILE A 115 7.20 -10.48 -8.86
C ILE A 115 7.75 -10.33 -7.44
N ILE A 116 9.06 -10.19 -7.27
CA ILE A 116 9.70 -9.99 -5.95
C ILE A 116 9.17 -8.70 -5.29
N ILE A 117 9.10 -7.61 -6.05
CA ILE A 117 8.56 -6.33 -5.54
C ILE A 117 7.08 -6.46 -5.21
N THR A 118 6.29 -7.17 -6.03
CA THR A 118 4.89 -7.47 -5.75
C THR A 118 4.71 -8.19 -4.41
N ILE A 119 5.49 -9.25 -4.17
CA ILE A 119 5.48 -9.98 -2.89
C ILE A 119 5.82 -9.04 -1.72
N PHE A 120 6.85 -8.22 -1.88
CA PHE A 120 7.26 -7.27 -0.85
C PHE A 120 6.18 -6.24 -0.55
N VAL A 121 5.57 -5.64 -1.58
CA VAL A 121 4.49 -4.64 -1.43
C VAL A 121 3.28 -5.25 -0.75
N VAL A 122 2.84 -6.44 -1.18
CA VAL A 122 1.72 -7.16 -0.58
C VAL A 122 1.97 -7.43 0.92
N ALA A 123 3.15 -7.93 1.28
CA ALA A 123 3.51 -8.18 2.67
C ALA A 123 3.63 -6.88 3.48
N ALA A 124 4.26 -5.85 2.94
CA ALA A 124 4.48 -4.58 3.64
C ALA A 124 3.16 -3.84 3.92
N VAL A 125 2.27 -3.76 2.93
CA VAL A 125 1.01 -3.01 3.06
C VAL A 125 0.02 -3.75 3.94
N SER A 126 -0.12 -5.08 3.80
CA SER A 126 -1.02 -5.86 4.65
C SER A 126 -0.60 -5.84 6.13
N ASN A 127 0.70 -5.96 6.42
CA ASN A 127 1.20 -5.80 7.78
C ASN A 127 1.06 -4.34 8.27
N GLY A 128 1.26 -3.35 7.39
CA GLY A 128 1.11 -1.94 7.73
C GLY A 128 -0.31 -1.57 8.12
N ALA A 129 -1.29 -2.05 7.37
CA ALA A 129 -2.70 -1.88 7.72
C ALA A 129 -3.04 -2.54 9.05
N ASN A 130 -2.56 -3.78 9.28
CA ASN A 130 -2.76 -4.51 10.51
C ASN A 130 -2.13 -3.82 11.73
N LEU A 131 -0.91 -3.30 11.60
CA LEU A 131 -0.26 -2.55 12.68
C LEU A 131 -0.92 -1.17 12.93
N THR A 132 -1.61 -0.62 11.94
CA THR A 132 -2.32 0.66 12.05
C THR A 132 -3.68 0.49 12.74
N ASP A 133 -4.21 -0.74 12.79
CA ASP A 133 -5.50 -1.07 13.44
C ASP A 133 -5.38 -1.16 14.98
N GLY A 134 -4.87 -0.09 15.59
CA GLY A 134 -4.69 -0.01 17.03
C GLY A 134 -5.47 1.12 17.71
N LEU A 135 -6.20 1.95 16.96
CA LEU A 135 -7.10 3.01 17.42
C LEU A 135 -8.39 3.00 16.63
N ASP A 136 -9.48 3.36 17.28
CA ASP A 136 -10.84 3.41 16.72
C ASP A 136 -10.89 4.28 15.45
N GLY A 137 -11.19 3.65 14.29
CA GLY A 137 -11.31 4.32 13.00
C GLY A 137 -9.99 4.68 12.32
N LEU A 138 -8.82 4.42 12.91
CA LEU A 138 -7.54 4.82 12.34
C LEU A 138 -7.26 4.05 11.04
N ALA A 139 -7.25 2.72 11.09
CA ALA A 139 -7.00 1.89 9.91
C ALA A 139 -8.08 2.07 8.84
N THR A 140 -9.35 2.09 9.26
CA THR A 140 -10.50 2.23 8.36
C THR A 140 -10.47 3.56 7.61
N GLY A 141 -10.31 4.68 8.31
CA GLY A 141 -10.34 6.01 7.71
C GLY A 141 -9.11 6.28 6.82
N THR A 142 -7.92 5.86 7.24
CA THR A 142 -6.72 5.95 6.39
C THR A 142 -6.84 5.10 5.13
N SER A 143 -7.41 3.88 5.25
CA SER A 143 -7.66 3.00 4.11
C SER A 143 -8.70 3.57 3.14
N ALA A 144 -9.74 4.24 3.63
CA ALA A 144 -10.72 4.91 2.78
C ALA A 144 -10.08 6.04 1.97
N ILE A 145 -9.21 6.86 2.57
CA ILE A 145 -8.46 7.92 1.89
C ILE A 145 -7.56 7.33 0.80
N ILE A 146 -6.83 6.26 1.10
CA ILE A 146 -5.98 5.53 0.14
C ILE A 146 -6.84 4.95 -0.99
N GLY A 147 -7.97 4.32 -0.66
CA GLY A 147 -8.90 3.75 -1.62
C GLY A 147 -9.44 4.78 -2.60
N VAL A 148 -9.83 5.97 -2.13
CA VAL A 148 -10.27 7.08 -2.99
C VAL A 148 -9.15 7.52 -3.93
N ALA A 149 -7.93 7.67 -3.45
CA ALA A 149 -6.79 8.04 -4.28
C ALA A 149 -6.52 6.99 -5.38
N LEU A 150 -6.53 5.70 -5.04
CA LEU A 150 -6.37 4.61 -5.99
C LEU A 150 -7.51 4.56 -7.01
N ALA A 151 -8.77 4.78 -6.59
CA ALA A 151 -9.92 4.83 -7.50
C ALA A 151 -9.79 5.95 -8.53
N ILE A 152 -9.35 7.14 -8.11
CA ILE A 152 -9.11 8.26 -9.03
C ILE A 152 -7.97 7.91 -10.01
N MET A 153 -6.86 7.33 -9.55
CA MET A 153 -5.76 6.92 -10.43
C MET A 153 -6.20 5.84 -11.41
N CYS A 154 -7.03 4.91 -10.97
CA CYS A 154 -7.61 3.85 -11.79
C CYS A 154 -8.50 4.43 -12.90
N TYR A 155 -9.39 5.36 -12.54
CA TYR A 155 -10.26 6.03 -13.50
C TYR A 155 -9.47 6.82 -14.55
N LEU A 156 -8.45 7.57 -14.12
CA LEU A 156 -7.58 8.33 -15.02
C LEU A 156 -6.75 7.42 -15.93
N GLY A 157 -6.21 6.32 -15.41
CA GLY A 157 -5.43 5.35 -16.18
C GLY A 157 -6.26 4.48 -17.12
N GLY A 158 -7.55 4.26 -16.79
CA GLY A 158 -8.49 3.49 -17.62
C GLY A 158 -9.13 4.26 -18.76
N ASN A 159 -8.95 5.57 -18.83
CA ASN A 159 -9.50 6.42 -19.86
C ASN A 159 -8.40 6.96 -20.78
N ILE A 160 -8.48 6.66 -22.08
CA ILE A 160 -7.46 7.02 -23.06
C ILE A 160 -7.28 8.54 -23.20
N ILE A 161 -8.36 9.32 -23.09
CA ILE A 161 -8.32 10.78 -23.21
C ILE A 161 -7.61 11.38 -22.00
N TYR A 162 -7.99 10.96 -20.79
CA TYR A 162 -7.39 11.47 -19.56
C TYR A 162 -5.94 11.01 -19.37
N SER A 163 -5.63 9.76 -19.72
CA SER A 163 -4.27 9.23 -19.62
C SER A 163 -3.33 9.97 -20.57
N SER A 164 -3.74 10.21 -21.81
CA SER A 164 -2.97 10.99 -22.80
C SER A 164 -2.79 12.44 -22.36
N TYR A 165 -3.86 13.13 -21.95
CA TYR A 165 -3.79 14.52 -21.50
C TYR A 165 -2.88 14.72 -20.27
N ARG A 166 -2.85 13.73 -19.38
CA ARG A 166 -2.06 13.76 -18.13
C ARG A 166 -0.68 13.12 -18.29
N ASN A 167 -0.38 12.51 -19.44
CA ASN A 167 0.83 11.72 -19.67
C ASN A 167 1.02 10.62 -18.60
N ILE A 168 -0.09 9.91 -18.31
CA ILE A 168 -0.14 8.78 -17.39
C ILE A 168 -0.28 7.51 -18.21
N MET A 169 0.35 6.43 -17.75
CA MET A 169 0.22 5.11 -18.35
C MET A 169 -1.24 4.71 -18.53
N TYR A 170 -1.65 4.39 -19.77
CA TYR A 170 -2.96 3.86 -20.07
C TYR A 170 -3.00 2.35 -19.83
N ILE A 171 -3.97 1.90 -19.04
CA ILE A 171 -4.15 0.50 -18.68
C ILE A 171 -5.54 0.07 -19.17
N PRO A 172 -5.62 -0.68 -20.27
CA PRO A 172 -6.89 -1.17 -20.80
C PRO A 172 -7.67 -1.95 -19.76
N GLY A 173 -8.99 -1.77 -19.70
CA GLY A 173 -9.86 -2.48 -18.78
C GLY A 173 -9.80 -2.03 -17.31
N SER A 174 -8.87 -1.14 -16.93
CA SER A 174 -8.82 -0.67 -15.53
C SER A 174 -10.05 0.14 -15.12
N GLY A 175 -10.84 0.64 -16.07
CA GLY A 175 -12.13 1.29 -15.81
C GLY A 175 -13.11 0.42 -15.00
N GLU A 176 -13.13 -0.89 -15.22
CA GLU A 176 -13.97 -1.85 -14.49
C GLU A 176 -13.54 -1.96 -13.01
N LEU A 177 -12.27 -1.75 -12.73
CA LEU A 177 -11.76 -1.75 -11.35
C LEU A 177 -12.28 -0.57 -10.53
N VAL A 178 -12.78 0.50 -11.18
CA VAL A 178 -13.40 1.65 -10.48
C VAL A 178 -14.66 1.23 -9.74
N VAL A 179 -15.46 0.31 -10.32
CA VAL A 179 -16.67 -0.24 -9.67
C VAL A 179 -16.27 -1.01 -8.41
N TYR A 180 -15.23 -1.82 -8.53
CA TYR A 180 -14.67 -2.53 -7.37
C TYR A 180 -14.15 -1.56 -6.29
N ALA A 181 -13.40 -0.52 -6.70
CA ALA A 181 -12.90 0.50 -5.79
C ALA A 181 -14.03 1.25 -5.08
N ALA A 182 -15.10 1.61 -5.80
CA ALA A 182 -16.27 2.25 -5.21
C ALA A 182 -16.95 1.36 -4.16
N SER A 183 -17.08 0.06 -4.43
CA SER A 183 -17.61 -0.92 -3.48
C SER A 183 -16.72 -1.04 -2.23
N PHE A 184 -15.41 -1.11 -2.42
CA PHE A 184 -14.44 -1.14 -1.32
C PHE A 184 -14.51 0.12 -0.44
N ILE A 185 -14.55 1.31 -1.06
CA ILE A 185 -14.68 2.59 -0.34
C ILE A 185 -16.00 2.65 0.40
N GLY A 186 -17.10 2.26 -0.26
CA GLY A 186 -18.43 2.23 0.36
C GLY A 186 -18.48 1.31 1.58
N ALA A 187 -17.88 0.13 1.50
CA ALA A 187 -17.77 -0.79 2.63
C ALA A 187 -16.95 -0.20 3.79
N LEU A 188 -15.82 0.47 3.48
CA LEU A 188 -15.00 1.14 4.50
C LEU A 188 -15.75 2.29 5.18
N ILE A 189 -16.49 3.10 4.43
CA ILE A 189 -17.29 4.21 4.99
C ILE A 189 -18.42 3.65 5.87
N GLY A 190 -19.12 2.60 5.41
CA GLY A 190 -20.16 1.95 6.19
C GLY A 190 -19.62 1.32 7.47
N PHE A 191 -18.46 0.67 7.41
CA PHE A 191 -17.78 0.14 8.60
C PHE A 191 -17.30 1.26 9.53
N LEU A 192 -16.76 2.36 8.99
CA LEU A 192 -16.27 3.50 9.76
C LEU A 192 -17.37 4.16 10.59
N TRP A 193 -18.62 4.10 10.13
CA TRP A 193 -19.77 4.61 10.88
C TRP A 193 -19.89 3.99 12.29
N TYR A 194 -19.55 2.69 12.40
CA TYR A 194 -19.59 1.96 13.68
C TYR A 194 -18.21 1.84 14.34
N ASN A 195 -17.14 1.98 13.56
CA ASN A 195 -15.75 1.85 14.03
C ASN A 195 -15.12 3.18 14.46
N ALA A 196 -15.78 4.35 14.17
CA ALA A 196 -15.30 5.64 14.64
C ALA A 196 -15.41 5.74 16.19
N TYR A 197 -14.48 6.50 16.79
CA TYR A 197 -14.42 6.66 18.25
C TYR A 197 -15.69 7.29 18.84
N PRO A 198 -16.29 6.70 19.91
CA PRO A 198 -15.97 5.40 20.49
C PRO A 198 -16.51 4.23 19.67
N ALA A 199 -15.64 3.28 19.29
CA ALA A 199 -16.00 2.21 18.38
C ALA A 199 -17.01 1.22 19.00
N GLN A 200 -18.00 0.84 18.19
CA GLN A 200 -19.00 -0.20 18.53
C GLN A 200 -18.60 -1.57 17.96
N VAL A 201 -17.80 -1.56 16.88
CA VAL A 201 -17.33 -2.77 16.17
C VAL A 201 -15.85 -2.64 15.91
N PHE A 202 -15.10 -3.73 16.10
CA PHE A 202 -13.66 -3.81 15.85
C PHE A 202 -13.38 -4.68 14.64
N MET A 203 -12.31 -4.33 13.90
CA MET A 203 -11.98 -4.97 12.62
C MET A 203 -11.29 -6.32 12.79
N GLY A 204 -10.39 -6.45 13.76
CA GLY A 204 -9.54 -7.62 13.95
C GLY A 204 -8.51 -7.84 12.82
N ASP A 205 -7.76 -8.93 12.93
CA ASP A 205 -6.76 -9.29 11.92
C ASP A 205 -7.43 -9.72 10.60
N THR A 206 -8.65 -10.28 10.68
CA THR A 206 -9.45 -10.65 9.50
C THR A 206 -9.67 -9.44 8.59
N GLY A 207 -10.12 -8.33 9.14
CA GLY A 207 -10.39 -7.12 8.33
C GLY A 207 -9.12 -6.36 7.97
N SER A 208 -8.23 -6.12 8.93
CA SER A 208 -7.08 -5.25 8.73
C SER A 208 -6.04 -5.82 7.74
N LEU A 209 -5.75 -7.14 7.80
CA LEU A 209 -4.90 -7.80 6.80
C LEU A 209 -5.54 -7.79 5.41
N THR A 210 -6.85 -8.02 5.33
CA THR A 210 -7.60 -8.01 4.08
C THR A 210 -7.60 -6.64 3.42
N ILE A 211 -7.89 -5.59 4.16
CA ILE A 211 -7.86 -4.21 3.66
C ILE A 211 -6.47 -3.86 3.10
N GLY A 212 -5.41 -4.15 3.85
CA GLY A 212 -4.05 -3.90 3.38
C GLY A 212 -3.71 -4.73 2.14
N GLY A 213 -4.16 -5.99 2.08
CA GLY A 213 -4.02 -6.85 0.91
C GLY A 213 -4.74 -6.32 -0.32
N ILE A 214 -5.99 -5.84 -0.16
CA ILE A 214 -6.77 -5.20 -1.23
C ILE A 214 -6.03 -3.99 -1.77
N ILE A 215 -5.58 -3.08 -0.91
CA ILE A 215 -4.85 -1.86 -1.30
C ILE A 215 -3.60 -2.22 -2.10
N ALA A 216 -2.82 -3.20 -1.62
CA ALA A 216 -1.60 -3.63 -2.30
C ALA A 216 -1.89 -4.19 -3.69
N VAL A 217 -2.80 -5.15 -3.78
CA VAL A 217 -3.16 -5.79 -5.05
C VAL A 217 -3.75 -4.78 -6.03
N PHE A 218 -4.60 -3.87 -5.55
CA PHE A 218 -5.19 -2.83 -6.39
C PHE A 218 -4.12 -1.91 -6.98
N ALA A 219 -3.17 -1.46 -6.17
CA ALA A 219 -2.05 -0.64 -6.64
C ALA A 219 -1.18 -1.36 -7.69
N ILE A 220 -0.95 -2.68 -7.52
CA ILE A 220 -0.20 -3.50 -8.46
C ILE A 220 -0.97 -3.64 -9.79
N LEU A 221 -2.28 -3.88 -9.75
CA LEU A 221 -3.12 -4.00 -10.94
C LEU A 221 -3.10 -2.74 -11.80
N ILE A 222 -3.06 -1.57 -11.17
CA ILE A 222 -2.97 -0.27 -11.88
C ILE A 222 -1.53 0.22 -12.07
N ARG A 223 -0.52 -0.65 -11.87
CA ARG A 223 0.92 -0.31 -12.05
C ARG A 223 1.36 0.91 -11.25
N LYS A 224 0.93 1.02 -10.01
CA LYS A 224 1.22 2.14 -9.09
C LYS A 224 1.91 1.67 -7.80
N GLU A 225 2.50 0.49 -7.81
CA GLU A 225 3.13 -0.11 -6.62
C GLU A 225 4.28 0.74 -6.05
N LEU A 226 5.01 1.49 -6.89
CA LEU A 226 6.08 2.38 -6.42
C LEU A 226 5.57 3.70 -5.84
N LEU A 227 4.28 4.02 -5.98
CA LEU A 227 3.65 5.16 -5.29
C LEU A 227 3.19 4.80 -3.87
N ILE A 228 3.08 3.51 -3.56
CA ILE A 228 2.63 3.00 -2.25
C ILE A 228 3.42 3.59 -1.06
N PRO A 229 4.76 3.71 -1.10
CA PRO A 229 5.49 4.29 0.03
C PRO A 229 5.05 5.72 0.40
N ILE A 230 4.57 6.51 -0.57
CA ILE A 230 4.04 7.85 -0.34
C ILE A 230 2.57 7.75 0.07
N LEU A 231 1.74 7.09 -0.74
CA LEU A 231 0.30 7.01 -0.53
C LEU A 231 -0.06 6.31 0.79
N CYS A 232 0.60 5.19 1.08
CA CYS A 232 0.45 4.44 2.33
C CYS A 232 1.50 4.86 3.38
N GLY A 233 1.96 6.10 3.36
CA GLY A 233 3.04 6.59 4.25
C GLY A 233 2.70 6.43 5.74
N ILE A 234 1.43 6.46 6.11
CA ILE A 234 0.99 6.16 7.49
C ILE A 234 1.32 4.70 7.83
N PHE A 235 0.91 3.74 6.99
CA PHE A 235 1.23 2.32 7.21
C PHE A 235 2.74 2.07 7.25
N LEU A 236 3.48 2.78 6.39
CA LEU A 236 4.94 2.70 6.36
C LEU A 236 5.57 3.19 7.66
N ILE A 237 5.14 4.35 8.18
CA ILE A 237 5.67 4.93 9.43
C ILE A 237 5.32 4.05 10.63
N GLU A 238 4.11 3.48 10.69
CA GLU A 238 3.70 2.55 11.74
C GLU A 238 4.58 1.29 11.72
N ASN A 239 4.78 0.66 10.56
CA ASN A 239 5.70 -0.46 10.39
C ASN A 239 7.14 -0.11 10.81
N LEU A 240 7.67 1.00 10.29
CA LEU A 240 9.03 1.43 10.58
C LEU A 240 9.24 1.71 12.07
N SER A 241 8.25 2.28 12.76
CA SER A 241 8.34 2.53 14.19
C SER A 241 8.57 1.24 14.99
N VAL A 242 7.89 0.15 14.60
CA VAL A 242 8.05 -1.17 15.24
C VAL A 242 9.41 -1.78 14.90
N ILE A 243 9.81 -1.74 13.63
CA ILE A 243 11.12 -2.28 13.17
C ILE A 243 12.27 -1.56 13.88
N ILE A 244 12.24 -0.23 13.91
CA ILE A 244 13.26 0.59 14.55
C ILE A 244 13.32 0.31 16.06
N GLN A 245 12.18 0.28 16.73
CA GLN A 245 12.10 0.00 18.16
C GLN A 245 12.65 -1.38 18.52
N THR A 246 12.18 -2.42 17.82
CA THR A 246 12.58 -3.79 18.12
C THR A 246 14.06 -4.05 17.80
N SER A 247 14.54 -3.50 16.69
CA SER A 247 15.95 -3.60 16.29
C SER A 247 16.88 -2.88 17.28
N TYR A 248 16.50 -1.65 17.66
CA TYR A 248 17.28 -0.88 18.64
C TYR A 248 17.26 -1.52 20.02
N PHE A 249 16.11 -2.05 20.45
CA PHE A 249 16.00 -2.76 21.74
C PHE A 249 16.89 -4.01 21.77
N LYS A 250 16.87 -4.83 20.71
CA LYS A 250 17.74 -6.01 20.60
C LYS A 250 19.22 -5.63 20.56
N TYR A 251 19.58 -4.61 19.79
CA TYR A 251 20.96 -4.13 19.69
C TYR A 251 21.49 -3.63 21.02
N THR A 252 20.71 -2.79 21.74
CA THR A 252 21.14 -2.24 23.03
C THR A 252 21.20 -3.30 24.11
N LYS A 253 20.27 -4.26 24.11
CA LYS A 253 20.29 -5.41 25.01
C LYS A 253 21.55 -6.24 24.84
N LYS A 254 22.00 -6.48 23.58
CA LYS A 254 23.24 -7.20 23.28
C LYS A 254 24.49 -6.42 23.71
N LYS A 255 24.46 -5.08 23.51
CA LYS A 255 25.67 -4.24 23.74
C LYS A 255 25.83 -3.80 25.20
N TYR A 256 24.73 -3.52 25.90
CA TYR A 256 24.75 -2.91 27.24
C TYR A 256 24.09 -3.78 28.32
N GLY A 257 23.66 -5.01 27.99
CA GLY A 257 22.92 -5.88 28.92
C GLY A 257 21.45 -5.51 29.09
N GLU A 258 21.07 -4.25 28.82
CA GLU A 258 19.71 -3.72 28.98
C GLU A 258 19.16 -3.22 27.67
N GLY A 259 17.87 -3.60 27.39
CA GLY A 259 17.16 -3.13 26.21
C GLY A 259 16.65 -1.69 26.40
N ARG A 260 17.08 -0.76 25.54
CA ARG A 260 16.65 0.64 25.54
C ARG A 260 15.58 0.89 24.49
N ARG A 261 14.64 1.81 24.79
CA ARG A 261 13.55 2.17 23.89
C ARG A 261 13.82 3.51 23.21
N ILE A 262 13.39 3.66 21.94
CA ILE A 262 13.38 4.93 21.24
C ILE A 262 12.04 5.64 21.51
N PHE A 263 10.93 4.96 21.25
CA PHE A 263 9.58 5.44 21.49
C PHE A 263 9.03 4.94 22.83
N LYS A 264 8.08 5.67 23.41
CA LYS A 264 7.38 5.26 24.63
C LYS A 264 6.67 3.92 24.45
N MET A 265 6.05 3.75 23.30
CA MET A 265 5.37 2.53 22.84
C MET A 265 5.37 2.49 21.31
N THR A 266 5.22 1.33 20.72
CA THR A 266 5.04 1.12 19.27
C THR A 266 3.86 0.18 19.06
N PRO A 267 3.12 0.31 17.93
CA PRO A 267 3.29 1.27 16.81
C PRO A 267 3.19 2.76 17.23
N LEU A 268 3.50 3.68 16.29
CA LEU A 268 3.70 5.12 16.59
C LEU A 268 2.47 5.81 17.18
N HIS A 269 1.26 5.43 16.77
CA HIS A 269 0.02 6.00 17.33
C HIS A 269 -0.05 5.80 18.85
N HIS A 270 0.39 4.66 19.39
CA HIS A 270 0.46 4.41 20.83
C HIS A 270 1.50 5.27 21.54
N HIS A 271 2.57 5.70 20.83
CA HIS A 271 3.53 6.64 21.40
C HIS A 271 2.86 7.96 21.81
N PHE A 272 1.89 8.42 21.02
CA PHE A 272 1.14 9.66 21.30
C PHE A 272 0.09 9.51 22.41
N GLN A 273 -0.44 8.30 22.64
CA GLN A 273 -1.37 8.02 23.73
C GLN A 273 -0.70 7.94 25.09
N LYS A 274 0.59 7.57 25.16
CA LYS A 274 1.29 7.35 26.43
C LYS A 274 1.83 8.66 27.01
N GLN A 275 1.66 8.81 28.34
CA GLN A 275 2.28 9.91 29.08
C GLN A 275 3.80 9.80 29.03
N GLY A 276 4.48 10.92 28.82
CA GLY A 276 5.92 11.01 28.91
C GLY A 276 6.39 11.05 30.36
N ASN A 277 7.59 10.59 30.62
CA ASN A 277 8.25 10.58 31.94
C ASN A 277 7.48 9.80 33.04
N ALA A 278 6.55 8.93 32.67
CA ALA A 278 5.77 8.09 33.57
C ALA A 278 6.40 6.70 33.74
N GLY A 279 7.67 6.64 34.18
CA GLY A 279 8.37 5.36 34.44
C GLY A 279 8.87 4.64 33.16
N ILE A 280 8.51 5.08 31.97
CA ILE A 280 9.00 4.51 30.70
C ILE A 280 10.25 5.27 30.26
N VAL A 281 11.41 4.64 30.32
CA VAL A 281 12.67 5.20 29.83
C VAL A 281 12.74 5.03 28.32
N ALA A 282 12.38 6.07 27.57
CA ALA A 282 12.53 6.14 26.13
C ALA A 282 13.33 7.37 25.71
N LYS A 283 14.06 7.29 24.59
CA LYS A 283 14.81 8.46 24.07
C LYS A 283 13.90 9.61 23.66
N TRP A 284 12.76 9.28 23.06
CA TRP A 284 11.76 10.26 22.65
C TRP A 284 10.56 10.23 23.59
N GLN A 285 10.48 11.27 24.44
CA GLN A 285 9.43 11.40 25.47
C GLN A 285 8.28 12.35 25.07
N LYS A 286 8.50 13.18 24.05
CA LYS A 286 7.44 14.13 23.59
C LYS A 286 6.40 13.42 22.73
N PRO A 287 5.11 13.79 22.81
CA PRO A 287 4.53 14.73 23.77
C PRO A 287 4.55 14.18 25.19
N ILE A 288 4.69 15.09 26.20
CA ILE A 288 4.69 14.69 27.60
C ILE A 288 3.28 14.31 28.03
N ASN A 289 2.30 15.13 27.66
CA ASN A 289 0.90 14.84 27.95
C ASN A 289 0.31 13.91 26.88
N PRO A 290 -0.49 12.90 27.27
CA PRO A 290 -1.16 12.03 26.33
C PRO A 290 -2.13 12.81 25.44
N ILE A 291 -2.17 12.44 24.18
CA ILE A 291 -3.12 13.02 23.22
C ILE A 291 -4.36 12.13 23.19
N PRO A 292 -5.58 12.70 23.26
CA PRO A 292 -6.82 11.92 23.13
C PRO A 292 -6.86 11.15 21.80
N GLU A 293 -7.41 9.97 21.83
CA GLU A 293 -7.46 9.03 20.71
C GLU A 293 -8.09 9.64 19.46
N SER A 294 -9.28 10.19 19.57
CA SER A 294 -9.97 10.86 18.47
C SER A 294 -9.12 11.94 17.80
N LYS A 295 -8.34 12.68 18.59
CA LYS A 295 -7.44 13.73 18.07
C LYS A 295 -6.24 13.14 17.31
N ILE A 296 -5.71 12.00 17.75
CA ILE A 296 -4.65 11.28 17.05
C ILE A 296 -5.19 10.82 15.70
N VAL A 297 -6.32 10.14 15.68
CA VAL A 297 -6.95 9.58 14.47
C VAL A 297 -7.22 10.66 13.44
N VAL A 298 -7.85 11.77 13.81
CA VAL A 298 -8.11 12.89 12.89
C VAL A 298 -6.81 13.48 12.33
N ARG A 299 -5.76 13.62 13.14
CA ARG A 299 -4.45 14.10 12.65
C ARG A 299 -3.82 13.15 11.63
N PHE A 300 -3.92 11.85 11.85
CA PHE A 300 -3.44 10.85 10.90
C PHE A 300 -4.25 10.89 9.61
N TRP A 301 -5.58 11.08 9.64
CA TRP A 301 -6.39 11.27 8.44
C TRP A 301 -5.96 12.51 7.65
N ILE A 302 -5.72 13.64 8.34
CA ILE A 302 -5.21 14.86 7.70
C ILE A 302 -3.87 14.58 7.01
N ILE A 303 -2.94 13.90 7.67
CA ILE A 303 -1.67 13.48 7.08
C ILE A 303 -1.92 12.58 5.88
N GLY A 304 -2.83 11.60 5.97
CA GLY A 304 -3.21 10.70 4.88
C GLY A 304 -3.72 11.46 3.65
N ILE A 305 -4.57 12.48 3.85
CA ILE A 305 -5.04 13.35 2.76
C ILE A 305 -3.87 14.12 2.11
N PHE A 306 -2.96 14.67 2.91
CA PHE A 306 -1.77 15.34 2.37
C PHE A 306 -0.88 14.37 1.57
N LEU A 307 -0.68 13.15 2.04
CA LEU A 307 0.09 12.14 1.32
C LEU A 307 -0.59 11.74 0.00
N ALA A 308 -1.92 11.63 -0.03
CA ALA A 308 -2.67 11.39 -1.24
C ALA A 308 -2.49 12.55 -2.25
N ILE A 309 -2.60 13.80 -1.80
CA ILE A 309 -2.36 14.99 -2.63
C ILE A 309 -0.92 15.00 -3.16
N ILE A 310 0.08 14.74 -2.32
CA ILE A 310 1.48 14.66 -2.73
C ILE A 310 1.65 13.57 -3.79
N THR A 311 1.02 12.40 -3.62
CA THR A 311 1.07 11.31 -4.61
C THR A 311 0.55 11.76 -5.98
N PHE A 312 -0.55 12.52 -6.04
CA PHE A 312 -1.03 13.10 -7.31
C PHE A 312 -0.08 14.16 -7.88
N ILE A 313 0.53 14.99 -7.03
CA ILE A 313 1.51 15.99 -7.47
C ILE A 313 2.71 15.31 -8.11
N THR A 314 3.20 14.20 -7.54
CA THR A 314 4.36 13.47 -8.10
C THR A 314 4.12 12.95 -9.52
N LEU A 315 2.87 12.65 -9.87
CA LEU A 315 2.49 12.23 -11.22
C LEU A 315 2.44 13.39 -12.22
N LYS A 316 2.39 14.64 -11.74
CA LYS A 316 2.28 15.85 -12.59
C LYS A 316 3.61 16.59 -12.75
N ILE A 317 4.65 16.25 -11.99
CA ILE A 317 5.97 16.86 -12.14
C ILE A 317 6.57 16.41 -13.47
N ARG A 318 6.67 17.36 -14.41
CA ARG A 318 7.21 17.16 -15.77
C ARG A 318 8.67 17.62 -15.84
#